data_6a10ffcd4a73c3aaff42526fcbc6d387
#
_entry.id   6a10ffcd4a73c3aaff42526fcbc6d387
#
_cell.length_a   1.000
_cell.length_b   1.000
_cell.length_c   1.000
_cell.angle_alpha   90.00
_cell.angle_beta   90.00
_cell.angle_gamma   90.00
#
_symmetry.space_group_name_H-M   'P 1'
#
loop_
_entity.id
_entity.type
_entity.pdbx_description
1 polymer ?
#
loop_
_entity_poly.entity_id
_entity_poly.type
_entity_poly.pdbx_seq_one_letter_code
_entity_poly.pdbx_strand_id
1 'polypeptide(L)'
;ESETMAVYGSTYALGPTRVQFQNKDPRGWKEFETQLRDHSSLGSANTMRGVQRRRPSLYDLQDELKKIIVPTLILNGDEDDPCLDVSLFLKRTIISSALALLPRTGHTCNLEEPHLFNQLCETFIHQVESGRWELRDKRSMTTSIISASDPDGM
;
A
#
# COMPACT_ATOMS: atom_id res chain seq x y z
N GLU A 1 13.83 19.90 12.96
CA GLU A 1 13.59 21.36 12.86
C GLU A 1 14.82 22.14 12.36
N SER A 2 15.98 21.52 12.27
CA SER A 2 17.19 22.16 11.76
C SER A 2 17.24 22.28 10.23
N GLU A 3 16.43 21.52 9.52
CA GLU A 3 16.37 21.53 8.06
C GLU A 3 14.99 21.95 7.56
N THR A 4 14.98 22.76 6.51
CA THR A 4 13.74 23.16 5.84
C THR A 4 13.30 22.05 4.86
N MET A 5 12.01 22.07 4.46
CA MET A 5 11.53 21.16 3.40
C MET A 5 12.29 21.35 2.08
N ALA A 6 12.85 22.53 1.84
CA ALA A 6 13.71 22.77 0.68
C ALA A 6 14.94 21.85 0.61
N VAL A 7 15.47 21.43 1.76
CA VAL A 7 16.60 20.48 1.87
C VAL A 7 16.08 19.06 2.07
N TYR A 8 15.22 18.85 3.05
CA TYR A 8 14.69 17.54 3.40
C TYR A 8 13.89 16.89 2.23
N GLY A 9 13.14 17.69 1.48
CA GLY A 9 12.35 17.21 0.34
C GLY A 9 13.21 16.53 -0.73
N SER A 10 14.38 17.09 -1.05
CA SER A 10 15.32 16.46 -1.98
C SER A 10 15.88 15.15 -1.45
N THR A 11 16.28 15.11 -0.17
CA THR A 11 16.77 13.88 0.48
C THR A 11 15.69 12.80 0.50
N TYR A 12 14.45 13.17 0.82
CA TYR A 12 13.32 12.25 0.85
C TYR A 12 12.97 11.70 -0.54
N ALA A 13 13.04 12.55 -1.58
CA ALA A 13 12.79 12.13 -2.96
C ALA A 13 13.84 11.14 -3.51
N LEU A 14 15.05 11.12 -2.93
CA LEU A 14 16.12 10.18 -3.25
C LEU A 14 16.06 8.87 -2.43
N GLY A 15 15.02 8.69 -1.62
CA GLY A 15 14.86 7.47 -0.82
C GLY A 15 14.77 6.21 -1.68
N PRO A 16 15.23 5.05 -1.17
CA PRO A 16 15.35 3.80 -1.94
C PRO A 16 14.03 3.37 -2.59
N THR A 17 12.93 3.59 -1.93
CA THR A 17 11.58 3.23 -2.44
C THR A 17 11.10 4.13 -3.58
N ARG A 18 11.88 5.12 -4.02
CA ARG A 18 11.57 6.04 -5.14
C ARG A 18 12.55 5.96 -6.29
N VAL A 19 13.50 5.05 -6.23
CA VAL A 19 14.50 4.83 -7.29
C VAL A 19 13.81 4.43 -8.59
N GLN A 20 12.81 3.56 -8.54
CA GLN A 20 12.09 3.14 -9.74
C GLN A 20 11.30 4.29 -10.37
N PHE A 21 10.71 5.17 -9.55
CA PHE A 21 10.05 6.37 -10.08
C PHE A 21 11.05 7.25 -10.86
N GLN A 22 12.20 7.51 -10.27
CA GLN A 22 13.26 8.30 -10.94
C GLN A 22 13.73 7.66 -12.24
N ASN A 23 13.86 6.33 -12.27
CA ASN A 23 14.32 5.59 -13.45
C ASN A 23 13.28 5.56 -14.57
N LYS A 24 11.99 5.40 -14.23
CA LYS A 24 10.91 5.26 -15.22
C LYS A 24 10.43 6.60 -15.76
N ASP A 25 10.29 7.60 -14.89
CA ASP A 25 9.85 8.95 -15.23
C ASP A 25 10.71 10.01 -14.53
N PRO A 26 11.90 10.31 -15.04
CA PRO A 26 12.79 11.31 -14.46
C PRO A 26 12.15 12.70 -14.38
N ARG A 27 11.25 13.05 -15.32
CA ARG A 27 10.57 14.32 -15.35
C ARG A 27 9.52 14.39 -14.23
N GLY A 28 8.63 13.41 -14.14
CA GLY A 28 7.62 13.34 -13.09
C GLY A 28 8.26 13.24 -11.70
N TRP A 29 9.36 12.48 -11.57
CA TRP A 29 10.14 12.45 -10.34
C TRP A 29 10.69 13.83 -9.96
N LYS A 30 11.16 14.63 -10.94
CA LYS A 30 11.66 15.99 -10.68
C LYS A 30 10.54 16.95 -10.26
N GLU A 31 9.36 16.81 -10.84
CA GLU A 31 8.17 17.56 -10.43
C GLU A 31 7.77 17.19 -8.98
N PHE A 32 7.76 15.90 -8.65
CA PHE A 32 7.51 15.39 -7.29
C PHE A 32 8.53 15.94 -6.27
N GLU A 33 9.82 15.89 -6.57
CA GLU A 33 10.88 16.49 -5.72
C GLU A 33 10.63 17.97 -5.48
N THR A 34 10.30 18.73 -6.54
CA THR A 34 10.04 20.16 -6.46
C THR A 34 8.85 20.44 -5.54
N GLN A 35 7.74 19.72 -5.70
CA GLN A 35 6.56 19.86 -4.86
C GLN A 35 6.85 19.55 -3.39
N LEU A 36 7.64 18.50 -3.11
CA LEU A 36 8.06 18.18 -1.72
C LEU A 36 8.87 19.31 -1.09
N ARG A 37 9.74 19.95 -1.83
CA ARG A 37 10.55 21.08 -1.35
C ARG A 37 9.72 22.32 -1.03
N ASP A 38 8.59 22.49 -1.73
CA ASP A 38 7.66 23.60 -1.56
C ASP A 38 6.70 23.40 -0.39
N HIS A 39 6.69 22.21 0.24
CA HIS A 39 5.86 21.97 1.40
C HIS A 39 6.22 22.87 2.57
N SER A 40 5.21 23.29 3.34
CA SER A 40 5.42 24.00 4.60
C SER A 40 6.25 23.16 5.58
N SER A 41 7.41 23.65 5.96
CA SER A 41 8.27 22.97 6.94
C SER A 41 7.57 22.78 8.30
N LEU A 42 6.80 23.79 8.75
CA LEU A 42 5.99 23.68 9.96
C LEU A 42 4.85 22.65 9.80
N GLY A 43 4.15 22.69 8.68
CA GLY A 43 3.07 21.73 8.37
C GLY A 43 3.58 20.29 8.33
N SER A 44 4.70 20.04 7.66
CA SER A 44 5.34 18.73 7.58
C SER A 44 5.79 18.24 8.97
N ALA A 45 6.43 19.10 9.75
CA ALA A 45 6.85 18.77 11.13
C ALA A 45 5.64 18.45 12.03
N ASN A 46 4.54 19.19 11.91
CA ASN A 46 3.32 18.94 12.68
C ASN A 46 2.67 17.61 12.27
N THR A 47 2.62 17.29 10.97
CA THR A 47 2.12 16.00 10.46
C THR A 47 2.95 14.83 11.01
N MET A 48 4.27 14.95 10.98
CA MET A 48 5.16 13.91 11.52
C MET A 48 4.95 13.70 13.04
N ARG A 49 4.85 14.77 13.82
CA ARG A 49 4.65 14.69 15.28
C ARG A 49 3.23 14.28 15.66
N GLY A 50 2.23 14.85 14.99
CA GLY A 50 0.81 14.69 15.35
C GLY A 50 0.18 13.41 14.83
N VAL A 51 0.58 12.94 13.65
CA VAL A 51 0.00 11.79 12.97
C VAL A 51 1.00 10.64 12.91
N GLN A 52 2.09 10.80 12.17
CA GLN A 52 2.97 9.66 11.84
C GLN A 52 3.59 9.01 13.08
N ARG A 53 4.06 9.83 14.05
CA ARG A 53 4.64 9.31 15.29
C ARG A 53 3.64 8.69 16.24
N ARG A 54 2.38 9.11 16.19
CA ARG A 54 1.34 8.75 17.19
C ARG A 54 0.38 7.67 16.71
N ARG A 55 0.29 7.45 15.40
CA ARG A 55 -0.60 6.40 14.86
C ARG A 55 -0.16 5.03 15.39
N PRO A 56 -1.10 4.14 15.73
CA PRO A 56 -0.77 2.77 16.08
C PRO A 56 -0.15 2.04 14.90
N SER A 57 0.60 0.99 15.17
CA SER A 57 0.99 0.03 14.15
C SER A 57 -0.24 -0.71 13.62
N LEU A 58 -0.27 -1.02 12.33
CA LEU A 58 -1.34 -1.86 11.77
C LEU A 58 -1.34 -3.26 12.39
N TYR A 59 -0.22 -3.76 12.84
CA TYR A 59 -0.12 -5.04 13.57
C TYR A 59 -0.85 -5.01 14.91
N ASP A 60 -0.88 -3.84 15.59
CA ASP A 60 -1.60 -3.64 16.85
C ASP A 60 -3.13 -3.61 16.66
N LEU A 61 -3.59 -3.39 15.41
CA LEU A 61 -4.99 -3.30 15.04
C LEU A 61 -5.54 -4.61 14.45
N GLN A 62 -4.88 -5.74 14.62
CA GLN A 62 -5.24 -6.99 13.97
C GLN A 62 -6.70 -7.39 14.21
N ASP A 63 -7.19 -7.26 15.43
CA ASP A 63 -8.57 -7.66 15.76
C ASP A 63 -9.62 -6.71 15.16
N GLU A 64 -9.28 -5.45 14.97
CA GLU A 64 -10.14 -4.49 14.26
C GLU A 64 -10.13 -4.75 12.74
N LEU A 65 -8.96 -5.04 12.18
CA LEU A 65 -8.79 -5.38 10.77
C LEU A 65 -9.57 -6.65 10.37
N LYS A 66 -9.65 -7.65 11.26
CA LYS A 66 -10.48 -8.86 11.04
C LYS A 66 -11.97 -8.57 10.90
N LYS A 67 -12.46 -7.44 11.43
CA LYS A 67 -13.87 -7.04 11.35
C LYS A 67 -14.21 -6.35 10.02
N ILE A 68 -13.23 -6.02 9.20
CA ILE A 68 -13.43 -5.38 7.90
C ILE A 68 -14.02 -6.41 6.94
N ILE A 69 -15.26 -6.15 6.50
CA ILE A 69 -15.99 -6.96 5.52
C ILE A 69 -16.25 -6.22 4.21
N VAL A 70 -15.96 -4.92 4.18
CA VAL A 70 -16.10 -4.13 2.94
C VAL A 70 -15.06 -4.56 1.92
N PRO A 71 -15.39 -4.55 0.62
CA PRO A 71 -14.44 -4.81 -0.45
C PRO A 71 -13.17 -3.99 -0.27
N THR A 72 -12.02 -4.65 -0.32
CA THR A 72 -10.72 -4.01 -0.06
C THR A 72 -9.71 -4.46 -1.10
N LEU A 73 -9.11 -3.53 -1.81
CA LEU A 73 -7.97 -3.77 -2.70
C LEU A 73 -6.70 -3.19 -2.08
N ILE A 74 -5.69 -4.03 -1.90
CA ILE A 74 -4.36 -3.65 -1.42
C ILE A 74 -3.45 -3.61 -2.64
N LEU A 75 -2.85 -2.44 -2.91
CA LEU A 75 -1.90 -2.24 -3.99
C LEU A 75 -0.54 -1.82 -3.40
N ASN A 76 0.52 -2.47 -3.83
CA ASN A 76 1.88 -2.12 -3.43
C ASN A 76 2.87 -2.40 -4.56
N GLY A 77 3.99 -1.68 -4.58
CA GLY A 77 5.12 -2.03 -5.43
C GLY A 77 5.97 -3.13 -4.80
N ASP A 78 6.55 -4.01 -5.61
CA ASP A 78 7.38 -5.13 -5.12
C ASP A 78 8.76 -4.69 -4.65
N GLU A 79 9.16 -3.45 -4.95
CA GLU A 79 10.40 -2.81 -4.46
C GLU A 79 10.14 -1.79 -3.32
N ASP A 80 8.94 -1.75 -2.77
CA ASP A 80 8.61 -0.99 -1.56
C ASP A 80 8.76 -1.89 -0.31
N ASP A 81 9.98 -2.32 -0.04
CA ASP A 81 10.31 -3.25 1.05
C ASP A 81 9.63 -2.92 2.38
N PRO A 82 9.61 -1.64 2.84
CA PRO A 82 8.96 -1.31 4.12
C PRO A 82 7.46 -1.63 4.18
N CYS A 83 6.80 -1.73 3.02
CA CYS A 83 5.36 -1.95 2.91
C CYS A 83 4.98 -3.38 2.52
N LEU A 84 5.92 -4.23 2.09
CA LEU A 84 5.63 -5.59 1.62
C LEU A 84 5.03 -6.46 2.73
N ASP A 85 5.70 -6.57 3.87
CA ASP A 85 5.21 -7.42 4.97
C ASP A 85 3.87 -6.96 5.51
N VAL A 86 3.66 -5.65 5.63
CA VAL A 86 2.37 -5.12 6.08
C VAL A 86 1.27 -5.35 5.04
N SER A 87 1.57 -5.30 3.75
CA SER A 87 0.62 -5.63 2.68
C SER A 87 0.18 -7.09 2.74
N LEU A 88 1.12 -8.00 2.97
CA LEU A 88 0.84 -9.43 3.20
C LEU A 88 0.04 -9.65 4.49
N PHE A 89 0.39 -8.95 5.56
CA PHE A 89 -0.35 -9.01 6.81
C PHE A 89 -1.81 -8.57 6.62
N LEU A 90 -2.05 -7.42 5.98
CA LEU A 90 -3.39 -6.93 5.68
C LEU A 90 -4.18 -7.93 4.83
N LYS A 91 -3.54 -8.49 3.77
CA LYS A 91 -4.18 -9.52 2.92
C LYS A 91 -4.60 -10.76 3.69
N ARG A 92 -3.82 -11.17 4.66
CA ARG A 92 -4.12 -12.36 5.48
C ARG A 92 -5.16 -12.09 6.56
N THR A 93 -5.27 -10.83 6.99
CA THR A 93 -6.12 -10.40 8.11
C THR A 93 -7.52 -9.98 7.65
N ILE A 94 -7.63 -9.25 6.53
CA ILE A 94 -8.90 -8.74 6.00
C ILE A 94 -9.49 -9.76 5.03
N ILE A 95 -10.57 -10.40 5.43
CA ILE A 95 -11.20 -11.50 4.67
C ILE A 95 -11.75 -11.07 3.30
N SER A 96 -12.15 -9.82 3.16
CA SER A 96 -12.67 -9.21 1.93
C SER A 96 -11.60 -8.64 1.01
N SER A 97 -10.30 -8.83 1.34
CA SER A 97 -9.22 -8.18 0.61
C SER A 97 -8.67 -9.00 -0.56
N ALA A 98 -8.20 -8.30 -1.58
CA ALA A 98 -7.25 -8.80 -2.57
C ALA A 98 -5.94 -8.02 -2.49
N LEU A 99 -4.84 -8.63 -2.93
CA LEU A 99 -3.52 -8.01 -2.99
C LEU A 99 -3.01 -8.09 -4.42
N ALA A 100 -2.54 -6.97 -4.94
CA ALA A 100 -1.76 -6.90 -6.16
C ALA A 100 -0.41 -6.24 -5.86
N LEU A 101 0.67 -6.91 -6.27
CA LEU A 101 2.02 -6.36 -6.24
C LEU A 101 2.41 -5.98 -7.66
N LEU A 102 2.81 -4.72 -7.86
CA LEU A 102 3.23 -4.20 -9.15
C LEU A 102 4.73 -4.46 -9.31
N PRO A 103 5.16 -5.18 -10.37
CA PRO A 103 6.55 -5.57 -10.52
C PRO A 103 7.45 -4.37 -10.84
N ARG A 104 8.67 -4.39 -10.31
CA ARG A 104 9.69 -3.36 -10.50
C ARG A 104 9.18 -1.95 -10.15
N THR A 105 8.41 -1.84 -9.07
CA THR A 105 7.71 -0.64 -8.67
C THR A 105 7.98 -0.34 -7.20
N GLY A 106 8.25 0.91 -6.89
CA GLY A 106 8.48 1.37 -5.52
C GLY A 106 7.20 1.88 -4.85
N HIS A 107 7.37 2.88 -4.01
CA HIS A 107 6.31 3.39 -3.15
C HIS A 107 5.24 4.21 -3.88
N THR A 108 5.58 4.81 -5.01
CA THR A 108 4.68 5.69 -5.77
C THR A 108 4.04 4.96 -6.94
N CYS A 109 3.50 3.78 -6.68
CA CYS A 109 3.01 2.85 -7.72
C CYS A 109 1.99 3.48 -8.69
N ASN A 110 1.19 4.45 -8.23
CA ASN A 110 0.27 5.19 -9.08
C ASN A 110 0.94 6.18 -10.05
N LEU A 111 2.16 6.63 -9.73
CA LEU A 111 2.97 7.50 -10.59
C LEU A 111 3.93 6.69 -11.46
N GLU A 112 4.45 5.60 -10.94
CA GLU A 112 5.41 4.73 -11.60
C GLU A 112 4.78 3.84 -12.68
N GLU A 113 3.58 3.34 -12.39
CA GLU A 113 2.82 2.44 -13.28
C GLU A 113 1.36 2.89 -13.40
N PRO A 114 1.07 4.12 -13.88
CA PRO A 114 -0.27 4.69 -13.86
C PRO A 114 -1.31 3.86 -14.63
N HIS A 115 -0.92 3.26 -15.75
CA HIS A 115 -1.82 2.43 -16.54
C HIS A 115 -2.23 1.16 -15.80
N LEU A 116 -1.26 0.43 -15.25
CA LEU A 116 -1.52 -0.81 -14.50
C LEU A 116 -2.28 -0.51 -13.20
N PHE A 117 -1.87 0.54 -12.48
CA PHE A 117 -2.57 0.99 -11.28
C PHE A 117 -4.05 1.29 -11.55
N ASN A 118 -4.32 2.11 -12.58
CA ASN A 118 -5.69 2.48 -12.95
C ASN A 118 -6.50 1.26 -13.39
N GLN A 119 -5.93 0.37 -14.20
CA GLN A 119 -6.60 -0.85 -14.64
C GLN A 119 -7.02 -1.73 -13.45
N LEU A 120 -6.15 -1.90 -12.46
CA LEU A 120 -6.46 -2.67 -11.25
C LEU A 120 -7.57 -2.01 -10.42
N CYS A 121 -7.53 -0.68 -10.27
CA CYS A 121 -8.57 0.07 -9.57
C CYS A 121 -9.92 0.00 -10.30
N GLU A 122 -9.96 0.20 -11.61
CA GLU A 122 -11.17 0.10 -12.43
C GLU A 122 -11.77 -1.30 -12.38
N THR A 123 -10.95 -2.33 -12.51
CA THR A 123 -11.38 -3.72 -12.40
C THR A 123 -11.99 -4.01 -11.03
N PHE A 124 -11.34 -3.54 -9.97
CA PHE A 124 -11.84 -3.68 -8.61
C PHE A 124 -13.20 -3.01 -8.43
N ILE A 125 -13.31 -1.72 -8.81
CA ILE A 125 -14.55 -0.95 -8.69
C ILE A 125 -15.67 -1.64 -9.47
N HIS A 126 -15.40 -2.07 -10.71
CA HIS A 126 -16.39 -2.76 -11.53
C HIS A 126 -16.87 -4.08 -10.90
N GLN A 127 -15.97 -4.86 -10.31
CA GLN A 127 -16.34 -6.10 -9.61
C GLN A 127 -17.19 -5.82 -8.38
N VAL A 128 -16.87 -4.78 -7.61
CA VAL A 128 -17.66 -4.36 -6.45
C VAL A 128 -19.05 -3.90 -6.87
N GLU A 129 -19.15 -2.99 -7.83
CA GLU A 129 -20.43 -2.44 -8.31
C GLU A 129 -21.34 -3.50 -8.96
N SER A 130 -20.76 -4.50 -9.59
CA SER A 130 -21.49 -5.63 -10.17
C SER A 130 -21.82 -6.76 -9.19
N GLY A 131 -21.50 -6.59 -7.90
CA GLY A 131 -21.76 -7.58 -6.85
C GLY A 131 -20.94 -8.86 -6.98
N ARG A 132 -19.80 -8.81 -7.70
CA ARG A 132 -18.92 -9.98 -7.92
C ARG A 132 -17.72 -10.04 -7.00
N TRP A 133 -17.59 -9.09 -6.07
CA TRP A 133 -16.53 -9.12 -5.06
C TRP A 133 -17.02 -9.87 -3.83
N GLU A 134 -16.65 -11.13 -3.75
CA GLU A 134 -17.05 -12.02 -2.64
C GLU A 134 -15.96 -12.06 -1.55
N LEU A 135 -16.37 -12.52 -0.37
CA LEU A 135 -15.42 -12.83 0.69
C LEU A 135 -14.53 -14.01 0.26
N ARG A 136 -13.33 -14.05 0.78
CA ARG A 136 -12.42 -15.15 0.51
C ARG A 136 -13.03 -16.48 1.00
N ASP A 137 -13.11 -17.46 0.12
CA ASP A 137 -13.58 -18.79 0.46
C ASP A 137 -12.69 -19.42 1.54
N LYS A 138 -13.30 -19.87 2.63
CA LYS A 138 -12.59 -20.47 3.77
C LYS A 138 -11.73 -21.67 3.35
N ARG A 139 -12.16 -22.44 2.35
CA ARG A 139 -11.40 -23.56 1.79
C ARG A 139 -10.05 -23.14 1.20
N SER A 140 -9.91 -21.88 0.79
CA SER A 140 -8.66 -21.33 0.26
C SER A 140 -7.75 -20.76 1.34
N MET A 141 -8.15 -20.79 2.61
CA MET A 141 -7.42 -20.17 3.73
C MET A 141 -6.46 -21.16 4.46
N THR A 142 -6.14 -22.26 3.82
CA THR A 142 -5.17 -23.25 4.35
C THR A 142 -3.77 -23.01 3.81
N THR A 143 -2.76 -23.42 4.56
CA THR A 143 -1.37 -23.50 4.11
C THR A 143 -1.03 -24.85 3.47
N SER A 144 -1.95 -25.82 3.53
CA SER A 144 -1.78 -27.13 2.88
C SER A 144 -2.02 -27.03 1.38
N ILE A 145 -1.24 -27.77 0.60
CA ILE A 145 -1.43 -27.94 -0.85
C ILE A 145 -2.41 -29.09 -1.17
N ILE A 146 -2.76 -29.89 -0.17
CA ILE A 146 -3.76 -30.95 -0.25
C ILE A 146 -5.03 -30.41 0.41
N SER A 147 -6.21 -30.91 0.00
CA SER A 147 -7.47 -30.46 0.58
C SER A 147 -7.40 -30.38 2.12
N ALA A 148 -7.80 -29.24 2.69
CA ALA A 148 -7.95 -29.16 4.13
C ALA A 148 -8.95 -30.27 4.53
N SER A 149 -8.55 -31.16 5.43
CA SER A 149 -9.50 -31.96 6.18
C SER A 149 -10.49 -30.97 6.82
N ASP A 150 -11.76 -31.22 6.61
CA ASP A 150 -12.86 -30.43 7.12
C ASP A 150 -12.61 -30.14 8.62
N PRO A 151 -12.45 -28.90 9.09
CA PRO A 151 -12.25 -28.64 10.51
C PRO A 151 -13.51 -28.95 11.33
N ASP A 152 -14.66 -29.12 10.65
CA ASP A 152 -15.93 -29.52 11.25
C ASP A 152 -16.30 -30.98 10.97
N GLY A 153 -15.30 -31.78 10.54
CA GLY A 153 -15.46 -33.22 10.37
C GLY A 153 -15.78 -33.89 11.67
N MET A 154 -17.05 -34.12 11.86
CA MET A 154 -17.70 -34.94 12.87
C MET A 154 -17.10 -36.31 12.94
#